data_218bbc392d2e7d62d2e27609b38811d2
#
_entry.id   218bbc392d2e7d62d2e27609b38811d2
#
_cell.length_a   1.000
_cell.length_b   1.000
_cell.length_c   1.000
_cell.angle_alpha   90.00
_cell.angle_beta   90.00
_cell.angle_gamma   90.00
#
_symmetry.space_group_name_H-M   'P 1'
#
loop_
_entity.id
_entity.type
_entity.pdbx_description
1 polymer ?
#
loop_
_entity_poly.entity_id
_entity_poly.type
_entity_poly.pdbx_seq_one_letter_code
_entity_poly.pdbx_strand_id
1 'polypeptide(L)'
;TKNRTPAGGWRYFQKETDTMVTGPHWNGLIANVRDHRTAIQIPIDPRFVQEIEDYMCAQFEDVCVEVPDKKVSIGISEVMRFTAILAESVLRGSPRESGAEATRRANICVGCSDNIKPDGCKGCTAGNVEKLVSKLTNTSSTEHDGALESCRHCGCLNRVQVWFPLNILRRHTSKAVLDALPSHCWKK
;
A
#
# COMPACT_ATOMS: atom_id res chain seq x y z
N THR A 1 5.06 14.21 -7.38
CA THR A 1 6.29 14.96 -7.07
C THR A 1 6.64 14.99 -5.58
N LYS A 2 6.50 13.85 -4.89
CA LYS A 2 6.93 13.66 -3.49
C LYS A 2 8.47 13.70 -3.29
N ASN A 3 9.20 13.98 -4.34
CA ASN A 3 10.68 14.06 -4.34
C ASN A 3 11.21 15.46 -4.09
N ARG A 4 10.34 16.46 -4.00
CA ARG A 4 10.74 17.83 -3.73
C ARG A 4 10.30 18.22 -2.32
N THR A 5 11.25 18.57 -1.47
CA THR A 5 10.94 19.03 -0.13
C THR A 5 10.25 20.40 -0.21
N PRO A 6 9.06 20.58 0.40
CA PRO A 6 8.38 21.86 0.44
C PRO A 6 9.22 22.93 1.14
N ALA A 7 9.00 24.19 0.81
CA ALA A 7 9.57 25.30 1.56
C ALA A 7 9.12 25.20 3.04
N GLY A 8 10.08 25.18 3.96
CA GLY A 8 9.83 24.97 5.39
C GLY A 8 9.72 23.49 5.83
N GLY A 9 10.05 22.53 4.93
CA GLY A 9 10.09 21.10 5.24
C GLY A 9 8.73 20.42 5.25
N TRP A 10 8.73 19.12 5.54
CA TRP A 10 7.54 18.31 5.66
C TRP A 10 6.88 18.54 7.01
N ARG A 11 5.65 19.07 7.03
CA ARG A 11 4.92 19.43 8.26
C ARG A 11 3.43 19.25 8.08
N TYR A 12 2.76 18.83 9.15
CA TYR A 12 1.31 18.65 9.22
C TYR A 12 0.78 19.22 10.53
N PHE A 13 -0.28 19.99 10.47
CA PHE A 13 -0.91 20.56 11.65
C PHE A 13 -2.02 19.63 12.16
N GLN A 14 -1.79 19.02 13.32
CA GLN A 14 -2.77 18.17 13.98
C GLN A 14 -3.73 19.06 14.79
N LYS A 15 -4.92 19.27 14.26
CA LYS A 15 -5.91 20.21 14.80
C LYS A 15 -6.37 19.85 16.22
N GLU A 16 -6.51 18.56 16.51
CA GLU A 16 -7.02 18.06 17.78
C GLU A 16 -6.09 18.37 18.96
N THR A 17 -4.83 18.58 18.71
CA THR A 17 -3.83 18.88 19.75
C THR A 17 -3.14 20.21 19.55
N ASP A 18 -3.54 20.99 18.55
CA ASP A 18 -2.90 22.27 18.19
C ASP A 18 -1.38 22.11 18.00
N THR A 19 -0.95 20.99 17.41
CA THR A 19 0.46 20.61 17.32
C THR A 19 0.92 20.50 15.88
N MET A 20 2.08 21.11 15.57
CA MET A 20 2.75 20.93 14.29
C MET A 20 3.66 19.70 14.33
N VAL A 21 3.28 18.65 13.61
CA VAL A 21 4.11 17.46 13.43
C VAL A 21 5.01 17.65 12.22
N THR A 22 6.30 17.38 12.37
CA THR A 22 7.29 17.54 11.30
C THR A 22 7.97 16.22 10.96
N GLY A 23 8.53 16.12 9.76
CA GLY A 23 9.31 14.96 9.34
C GLY A 23 10.45 15.35 8.39
N PRO A 24 11.56 14.59 8.38
CA PRO A 24 12.72 14.88 7.52
C PRO A 24 12.40 14.64 6.03
N HIS A 25 11.44 13.82 5.75
CA HIS A 25 10.93 13.49 4.42
C HIS A 25 9.48 13.02 4.54
N TRP A 26 8.78 12.85 3.40
CA TRP A 26 7.37 12.48 3.35
C TRP A 26 7.02 11.29 4.26
N ASN A 27 7.75 10.18 4.12
CA ASN A 27 7.48 8.98 4.92
C ASN A 27 7.76 9.19 6.42
N GLY A 28 8.74 10.02 6.73
CA GLY A 28 9.03 10.43 8.11
C GLY A 28 7.89 11.25 8.70
N LEU A 29 7.30 12.16 7.92
CA LEU A 29 6.11 12.90 8.36
C LEU A 29 4.94 11.93 8.64
N ILE A 30 4.64 11.02 7.71
CA ILE A 30 3.56 10.04 7.88
C ILE A 30 3.77 9.18 9.14
N ALA A 31 4.99 8.69 9.36
CA ALA A 31 5.32 7.93 10.56
C ALA A 31 5.11 8.76 11.84
N ASN A 32 5.64 9.98 11.87
CA ASN A 32 5.54 10.85 13.03
C ASN A 32 4.09 11.26 13.33
N VAL A 33 3.26 11.50 12.31
CA VAL A 33 1.82 11.78 12.51
C VAL A 33 1.10 10.56 13.06
N ARG A 34 1.42 9.37 12.56
CA ARG A 34 0.85 8.10 13.07
C ARG A 34 1.21 7.89 14.54
N ASP A 35 2.49 8.03 14.87
CA ASP A 35 2.98 7.86 16.24
C ASP A 35 2.35 8.90 17.18
N HIS A 36 2.24 10.15 16.74
CA HIS A 36 1.57 11.21 17.48
C HIS A 36 0.09 10.87 17.74
N ARG A 37 -0.68 10.50 16.69
CA ARG A 37 -2.10 10.10 16.84
C ARG A 37 -2.26 8.89 17.75
N THR A 38 -1.37 7.91 17.65
CA THR A 38 -1.39 6.74 18.53
C THR A 38 -1.16 7.15 20.00
N ALA A 39 -0.19 8.01 20.27
CA ALA A 39 0.12 8.48 21.63
C ALA A 39 -1.03 9.25 22.27
N ILE A 40 -1.81 9.99 21.48
CA ILE A 40 -2.97 10.76 21.96
C ILE A 40 -4.31 10.02 21.74
N GLN A 41 -4.25 8.74 21.39
CA GLN A 41 -5.40 7.85 21.21
C GLN A 41 -6.44 8.31 20.17
N ILE A 42 -5.99 9.07 19.16
CA ILE A 42 -6.83 9.40 18.01
C ILE A 42 -6.84 8.20 17.07
N PRO A 43 -8.04 7.71 16.65
CA PRO A 43 -8.15 6.64 15.67
C PRO A 43 -7.44 7.00 14.36
N ILE A 44 -6.66 6.07 13.82
CA ILE A 44 -6.02 6.25 12.53
C ILE A 44 -7.00 5.79 11.45
N ASP A 45 -7.64 6.76 10.80
CA ASP A 45 -8.50 6.50 9.65
C ASP A 45 -7.68 5.89 8.51
N PRO A 46 -8.20 4.94 7.74
CA PRO A 46 -7.51 4.41 6.55
C PRO A 46 -7.10 5.49 5.53
N ARG A 47 -7.76 6.64 5.55
CA ARG A 47 -7.46 7.78 4.67
C ARG A 47 -6.54 8.82 5.29
N PHE A 48 -5.96 8.57 6.48
CA PHE A 48 -5.13 9.60 7.16
C PHE A 48 -3.93 10.07 6.33
N VAL A 49 -3.39 9.21 5.46
CA VAL A 49 -2.31 9.59 4.54
C VAL A 49 -2.83 10.56 3.48
N GLN A 50 -4.02 10.32 2.95
CA GLN A 50 -4.67 11.21 2.00
C GLN A 50 -4.99 12.57 2.66
N GLU A 51 -5.47 12.56 3.89
CA GLU A 51 -5.71 13.78 4.67
C GLU A 51 -4.45 14.64 4.80
N ILE A 52 -3.30 14.01 5.10
CA ILE A 52 -2.01 14.72 5.18
C ILE A 52 -1.58 15.20 3.80
N GLU A 53 -1.79 14.42 2.75
CA GLU A 53 -1.49 14.79 1.37
C GLU A 53 -2.32 16.01 0.94
N ASP A 54 -3.63 15.99 1.19
CA ASP A 54 -4.55 17.09 0.88
C ASP A 54 -4.15 18.37 1.63
N TYR A 55 -3.80 18.24 2.92
CA TYR A 55 -3.28 19.36 3.71
C TYR A 55 -2.01 19.95 3.09
N MET A 56 -1.05 19.10 2.70
CA MET A 56 0.20 19.54 2.08
C MET A 56 -0.06 20.21 0.73
N CYS A 57 -0.97 19.67 -0.08
CA CYS A 57 -1.33 20.23 -1.36
C CYS A 57 -2.03 21.60 -1.24
N ALA A 58 -2.85 21.78 -0.22
CA ALA A 58 -3.47 23.07 0.07
C ALA A 58 -2.46 24.16 0.51
N GLN A 59 -1.33 23.73 1.11
CA GLN A 59 -0.28 24.66 1.53
C GLN A 59 0.76 24.96 0.43
N PHE A 60 0.96 24.03 -0.51
CA PHE A 60 2.04 24.05 -1.50
C PHE A 60 1.54 23.55 -2.85
N GLU A 61 0.77 24.38 -3.55
CA GLU A 61 0.17 24.02 -4.86
C GLU A 61 1.22 23.61 -5.91
N ASP A 62 2.41 24.21 -5.86
CA ASP A 62 3.52 23.93 -6.78
C ASP A 62 4.18 22.55 -6.54
N VAL A 63 3.95 21.94 -5.39
CA VAL A 63 4.49 20.61 -5.02
C VAL A 63 3.53 19.50 -5.42
N CYS A 64 2.25 19.83 -5.59
CA CYS A 64 1.21 18.87 -5.95
C CYS A 64 0.95 18.90 -7.45
N VAL A 65 1.57 17.98 -8.16
CA VAL A 65 1.21 17.71 -9.55
C VAL A 65 0.10 16.68 -9.55
N GLU A 66 -1.02 16.98 -10.17
CA GLU A 66 -2.01 15.94 -10.49
C GLU A 66 -1.32 14.83 -11.27
N VAL A 67 -1.07 13.73 -10.59
CA VAL A 67 -0.67 12.51 -11.28
C VAL A 67 -1.93 12.01 -11.96
N PRO A 68 -1.99 12.00 -13.30
CA PRO A 68 -3.17 11.49 -13.97
C PRO A 68 -3.47 10.11 -13.40
N ASP A 69 -4.72 9.91 -12.97
CA ASP A 69 -5.18 8.63 -12.41
C ASP A 69 -4.86 7.52 -13.39
N LYS A 70 -3.73 6.87 -13.17
CA LYS A 70 -3.41 5.66 -13.92
C LYS A 70 -4.39 4.60 -13.45
N LYS A 71 -5.47 4.44 -14.20
CA LYS A 71 -6.45 3.40 -13.96
C LYS A 71 -5.74 2.06 -13.90
N VAL A 72 -5.71 1.46 -12.72
CA VAL A 72 -5.19 0.10 -12.56
C VAL A 72 -6.36 -0.84 -12.79
N SER A 73 -6.39 -1.43 -13.97
CA SER A 73 -7.30 -2.55 -14.23
C SER A 73 -6.59 -3.85 -13.85
N ILE A 74 -7.25 -4.70 -13.09
CA ILE A 74 -6.78 -6.08 -12.90
C ILE A 74 -7.04 -6.81 -14.21
N GLY A 75 -5.99 -6.97 -15.00
CA GLY A 75 -6.04 -7.69 -16.27
C GLY A 75 -5.78 -9.20 -16.11
N ILE A 76 -5.94 -9.93 -17.20
CA ILE A 76 -5.61 -11.37 -17.24
C ILE A 76 -4.14 -11.62 -16.87
N SER A 77 -3.23 -10.71 -17.22
CA SER A 77 -1.81 -10.78 -16.88
C SER A 77 -1.53 -10.80 -15.38
N GLU A 78 -2.27 -10.03 -14.59
CA GLU A 78 -2.15 -9.98 -13.13
C GLU A 78 -2.67 -11.28 -12.51
N VAL A 79 -3.80 -11.80 -13.00
CA VAL A 79 -4.36 -13.09 -12.58
C VAL A 79 -3.39 -14.22 -12.90
N MET A 80 -2.81 -14.25 -14.10
CA MET A 80 -1.82 -15.26 -14.51
C MET A 80 -0.57 -15.19 -13.65
N ARG A 81 -0.08 -13.99 -13.32
CA ARG A 81 1.05 -13.79 -12.41
C ARG A 81 0.76 -14.36 -11.02
N PHE A 82 -0.39 -14.07 -10.45
CA PHE A 82 -0.79 -14.64 -9.17
C PHE A 82 -0.88 -16.16 -9.21
N THR A 83 -1.42 -16.72 -10.29
CA THR A 83 -1.48 -18.17 -10.48
C THR A 83 -0.07 -18.77 -10.51
N ALA A 84 0.88 -18.13 -11.19
CA ALA A 84 2.27 -18.57 -11.24
C ALA A 84 2.97 -18.50 -9.87
N ILE A 85 2.75 -17.41 -9.11
CA ILE A 85 3.25 -17.26 -7.74
C ILE A 85 2.72 -18.37 -6.83
N LEU A 86 1.43 -18.67 -6.94
CA LEU A 86 0.80 -19.76 -6.19
C LEU A 86 1.38 -21.13 -6.55
N ALA A 87 1.44 -21.43 -7.85
CA ALA A 87 1.99 -22.70 -8.33
C ALA A 87 3.43 -22.89 -7.83
N GLU A 88 4.27 -21.87 -7.94
CA GLU A 88 5.64 -21.94 -7.44
C GLU A 88 5.70 -22.08 -5.92
N SER A 89 4.87 -21.35 -5.18
CA SER A 89 4.82 -21.45 -3.71
C SER A 89 4.44 -22.87 -3.26
N VAL A 90 3.44 -23.46 -3.92
CA VAL A 90 2.99 -24.83 -3.63
C VAL A 90 4.07 -25.86 -4.02
N LEU A 91 4.63 -25.75 -5.22
CA LEU A 91 5.64 -26.69 -5.72
C LEU A 91 6.93 -26.69 -4.88
N ARG A 92 7.29 -25.54 -4.33
CA ARG A 92 8.47 -25.41 -3.46
C ARG A 92 8.20 -25.70 -1.99
N GLY A 93 6.96 -26.02 -1.64
CA GLY A 93 6.57 -26.17 -0.23
C GLY A 93 6.91 -24.93 0.60
N SER A 94 6.96 -23.75 -0.06
CA SER A 94 7.35 -22.51 0.61
C SER A 94 6.27 -22.11 1.60
N PRO A 95 6.60 -22.02 2.89
CA PRO A 95 5.63 -21.59 3.89
C PRO A 95 5.18 -20.17 3.57
N ARG A 96 3.93 -19.86 3.90
CA ARG A 96 3.47 -18.48 3.90
C ARG A 96 4.21 -17.69 4.96
N GLU A 97 4.22 -16.39 4.79
CA GLU A 97 4.73 -15.50 5.81
C GLU A 97 3.92 -15.62 7.10
N SER A 98 4.57 -15.36 8.21
CA SER A 98 3.89 -15.32 9.50
C SER A 98 2.84 -14.21 9.56
N GLY A 99 1.83 -14.35 10.42
CA GLY A 99 0.84 -13.30 10.63
C GLY A 99 1.47 -11.96 11.02
N ALA A 100 2.50 -11.97 11.86
CA ALA A 100 3.23 -10.76 12.24
C ALA A 100 3.90 -10.08 11.05
N GLU A 101 4.55 -10.84 10.16
CA GLU A 101 5.17 -10.29 8.96
C GLU A 101 4.12 -9.80 7.97
N ALA A 102 3.03 -10.55 7.77
CA ALA A 102 1.92 -10.12 6.91
C ALA A 102 1.30 -8.82 7.41
N THR A 103 1.08 -8.67 8.72
CA THR A 103 0.57 -7.43 9.34
C THR A 103 1.57 -6.29 9.16
N ARG A 104 2.87 -6.50 9.38
CA ARG A 104 3.90 -5.48 9.13
C ARG A 104 3.88 -4.98 7.69
N ARG A 105 3.75 -5.88 6.70
CA ARG A 105 3.66 -5.53 5.27
C ARG A 105 2.36 -4.82 4.95
N ALA A 106 1.26 -5.27 5.53
CA ALA A 106 -0.06 -4.66 5.39
C ALA A 106 -0.04 -3.20 5.87
N ASN A 107 0.56 -2.93 7.04
CA ASN A 107 0.76 -1.58 7.56
C ASN A 107 1.47 -0.65 6.56
N ILE A 108 2.54 -1.15 5.92
CA ILE A 108 3.26 -0.39 4.90
C ILE A 108 2.37 -0.10 3.70
N CYS A 109 1.58 -1.10 3.25
CA CYS A 109 0.68 -0.93 2.11
C CYS A 109 -0.47 0.04 2.41
N VAL A 110 -1.08 -0.02 3.57
CA VAL A 110 -2.16 0.90 3.97
C VAL A 110 -1.68 2.35 3.99
N GLY A 111 -0.46 2.59 4.48
CA GLY A 111 0.15 3.91 4.47
C GLY A 111 0.74 4.35 3.12
N CYS A 112 0.55 3.57 2.06
CA CYS A 112 1.13 3.84 0.75
C CYS A 112 0.08 4.51 -0.16
N SER A 113 0.42 5.65 -0.76
CA SER A 113 -0.45 6.32 -1.76
C SER A 113 -0.65 5.53 -3.05
N ASP A 114 0.13 4.45 -3.25
CA ASP A 114 -0.03 3.54 -4.37
C ASP A 114 -0.89 2.31 -4.04
N ASN A 115 -1.49 2.29 -2.84
CA ASN A 115 -2.56 1.37 -2.46
C ASN A 115 -3.88 1.96 -2.95
N ILE A 116 -4.29 1.61 -4.15
CA ILE A 116 -5.42 2.23 -4.85
C ILE A 116 -6.52 1.21 -5.15
N LYS A 117 -7.77 1.67 -5.10
CA LYS A 117 -8.90 0.87 -5.51
C LYS A 117 -8.81 0.58 -7.02
N PRO A 118 -8.85 -0.70 -7.45
CA PRO A 118 -8.78 -1.02 -8.87
C PRO A 118 -10.07 -0.54 -9.56
N ASP A 119 -9.92 0.17 -10.67
CA ASP A 119 -11.05 0.49 -11.54
C ASP A 119 -11.49 -0.77 -12.29
N GLY A 120 -12.61 -1.32 -11.84
CA GLY A 120 -13.43 -2.29 -12.57
C GLY A 120 -12.69 -3.47 -13.20
N CYS A 121 -12.62 -4.56 -12.51
CA CYS A 121 -12.41 -5.85 -13.17
C CYS A 121 -13.70 -6.22 -13.93
N LYS A 122 -13.70 -6.14 -15.27
CA LYS A 122 -14.78 -6.68 -16.09
C LYS A 122 -14.84 -8.20 -15.83
N GLY A 123 -15.83 -8.64 -15.06
CA GLY A 123 -16.02 -10.04 -14.66
C GLY A 123 -15.63 -10.38 -13.21
N CYS A 124 -15.03 -9.47 -12.47
CA CYS A 124 -14.87 -9.64 -11.03
C CYS A 124 -16.13 -9.15 -10.31
N THR A 125 -17.08 -10.03 -10.07
CA THR A 125 -18.07 -9.73 -9.03
C THR A 125 -17.34 -9.73 -7.69
N ALA A 126 -17.72 -8.84 -6.78
CA ALA A 126 -17.09 -8.75 -5.44
C ALA A 126 -16.97 -10.13 -4.76
N GLY A 127 -17.98 -11.00 -4.95
CA GLY A 127 -17.96 -12.36 -4.42
C GLY A 127 -16.93 -13.31 -5.05
N ASN A 128 -16.55 -13.12 -6.31
CA ASN A 128 -15.53 -13.96 -6.95
C ASN A 128 -14.11 -13.54 -6.52
N VAL A 129 -13.87 -12.25 -6.35
CA VAL A 129 -12.60 -11.75 -5.81
C VAL A 129 -12.44 -12.20 -4.36
N GLU A 130 -13.48 -12.10 -3.55
CA GLU A 130 -13.47 -12.53 -2.15
C GLU A 130 -13.18 -14.03 -2.01
N LYS A 131 -13.85 -14.87 -2.83
CA LYS A 131 -13.59 -16.32 -2.88
C LYS A 131 -12.15 -16.62 -3.31
N LEU A 132 -11.62 -15.91 -4.29
CA LEU A 132 -10.26 -16.06 -4.73
C LEU A 132 -9.27 -15.65 -3.62
N VAL A 133 -9.44 -14.50 -3.02
CA VAL A 133 -8.61 -14.01 -1.90
C VAL A 133 -8.64 -15.04 -0.77
N SER A 134 -9.80 -15.50 -0.33
CA SER A 134 -9.96 -16.50 0.73
C SER A 134 -9.20 -17.79 0.43
N LYS A 135 -9.31 -18.32 -0.80
CA LYS A 135 -8.53 -19.48 -1.24
C LYS A 135 -7.03 -19.21 -1.23
N LEU A 136 -6.62 -18.04 -1.71
CA LEU A 136 -5.21 -17.66 -1.83
C LEU A 136 -4.56 -17.42 -0.48
N THR A 137 -5.28 -16.86 0.47
CA THR A 137 -4.79 -16.59 1.84
C THR A 137 -5.05 -17.76 2.80
N ASN A 138 -5.78 -18.81 2.35
CA ASN A 138 -6.22 -19.92 3.19
C ASN A 138 -6.97 -19.42 4.43
N THR A 139 -7.87 -18.48 4.23
CA THR A 139 -8.64 -17.78 5.30
C THR A 139 -7.81 -16.95 6.27
N SER A 140 -6.48 -16.84 6.06
CA SER A 140 -5.65 -15.94 6.86
C SER A 140 -6.01 -14.48 6.58
N SER A 141 -6.08 -13.68 7.62
CA SER A 141 -6.42 -12.25 7.55
C SER A 141 -5.49 -11.42 8.42
N THR A 142 -5.33 -10.15 8.06
CA THR A 142 -4.73 -9.12 8.90
C THR A 142 -5.82 -8.15 9.36
N GLU A 143 -5.57 -7.42 10.43
CA GLU A 143 -6.47 -6.35 10.89
C GLU A 143 -6.68 -5.23 9.86
N HIS A 144 -5.83 -5.17 8.85
CA HIS A 144 -5.83 -4.14 7.81
C HIS A 144 -6.51 -4.57 6.50
N ASP A 145 -7.04 -5.77 6.42
CA ASP A 145 -7.60 -6.34 5.17
C ASP A 145 -8.66 -5.45 4.51
N GLY A 146 -9.46 -4.74 5.32
CA GLY A 146 -10.48 -3.83 4.82
C GLY A 146 -9.93 -2.57 4.13
N ALA A 147 -8.67 -2.22 4.37
CA ALA A 147 -8.00 -1.06 3.80
C ALA A 147 -6.95 -1.43 2.73
N LEU A 148 -6.75 -2.74 2.50
CA LEU A 148 -5.80 -3.23 1.51
C LEU A 148 -6.46 -3.38 0.15
N GLU A 149 -6.05 -2.55 -0.77
CA GLU A 149 -6.50 -2.50 -2.17
C GLU A 149 -5.45 -3.10 -3.12
N SER A 150 -5.28 -2.55 -4.30
CA SER A 150 -4.26 -2.98 -5.27
C SER A 150 -3.07 -2.04 -5.32
N CYS A 151 -1.89 -2.58 -5.56
CA CYS A 151 -0.70 -1.77 -5.77
C CYS A 151 -0.70 -1.16 -7.18
N ARG A 152 -0.62 0.17 -7.28
CA ARG A 152 -0.58 0.90 -8.58
C ARG A 152 0.56 0.44 -9.49
N HIS A 153 1.71 0.08 -8.93
CA HIS A 153 2.91 -0.28 -9.70
C HIS A 153 2.86 -1.69 -10.29
N CYS A 154 2.40 -2.67 -9.51
CA CYS A 154 2.42 -4.06 -9.93
C CYS A 154 1.04 -4.67 -10.22
N GLY A 155 -0.04 -3.92 -9.96
CA GLY A 155 -1.42 -4.42 -10.10
C GLY A 155 -1.79 -5.52 -9.09
N CYS A 156 -0.91 -5.83 -8.15
CA CYS A 156 -1.11 -6.92 -7.20
C CYS A 156 -2.14 -6.56 -6.13
N LEU A 157 -3.00 -7.52 -5.78
CA LEU A 157 -3.89 -7.41 -4.62
C LEU A 157 -3.08 -7.44 -3.34
N ASN A 158 -3.05 -6.32 -2.60
CA ASN A 158 -2.26 -6.18 -1.38
C ASN A 158 -2.69 -7.17 -0.30
N ARG A 159 -3.99 -7.46 -0.15
CA ARG A 159 -4.53 -8.48 0.77
C ARG A 159 -3.95 -9.88 0.56
N VAL A 160 -3.51 -10.17 -0.66
CA VAL A 160 -2.95 -11.48 -1.01
C VAL A 160 -1.44 -11.46 -0.92
N GLN A 161 -0.78 -10.47 -1.52
CA GLN A 161 0.67 -10.49 -1.65
C GLN A 161 1.42 -10.39 -0.32
N VAL A 162 0.83 -9.80 0.72
CA VAL A 162 1.46 -9.68 2.05
C VAL A 162 1.77 -11.05 2.68
N TRP A 163 1.05 -12.10 2.25
CA TRP A 163 1.20 -13.48 2.73
C TRP A 163 2.25 -14.31 1.97
N PHE A 164 2.76 -13.81 0.84
CA PHE A 164 3.68 -14.59 0.03
C PHE A 164 5.15 -14.28 0.32
N PRO A 165 6.04 -15.29 0.22
CA PRO A 165 7.48 -15.10 0.40
C PRO A 165 8.03 -14.06 -0.56
N LEU A 166 8.84 -13.14 -0.03
CA LEU A 166 9.37 -12.00 -0.79
C LEU A 166 10.19 -12.43 -2.01
N ASN A 167 10.99 -13.50 -1.86
CA ASN A 167 11.81 -14.03 -2.94
C ASN A 167 10.97 -14.55 -4.12
N ILE A 168 9.79 -15.13 -3.85
CA ILE A 168 8.86 -15.57 -4.90
C ILE A 168 8.22 -14.35 -5.57
N LEU A 169 7.72 -13.40 -4.79
CA LEU A 169 7.12 -12.18 -5.33
C LEU A 169 8.09 -11.40 -6.24
N ARG A 170 9.34 -11.23 -5.81
CA ARG A 170 10.36 -10.54 -6.60
C ARG A 170 10.66 -11.25 -7.92
N ARG A 171 10.71 -12.59 -7.93
CA ARG A 171 10.95 -13.38 -9.14
C ARG A 171 9.87 -13.19 -10.20
N HIS A 172 8.62 -13.04 -9.77
CA HIS A 172 7.47 -12.79 -10.65
C HIS A 172 7.18 -11.30 -10.89
N THR A 173 8.05 -10.41 -10.40
CA THR A 173 7.93 -8.97 -10.62
C THR A 173 9.08 -8.51 -11.52
N SER A 174 8.77 -7.83 -12.63
CA SER A 174 9.81 -7.37 -13.53
C SER A 174 10.73 -6.35 -12.85
N LYS A 175 11.99 -6.30 -13.29
CA LYS A 175 12.97 -5.34 -12.78
C LYS A 175 12.47 -3.91 -12.89
N ALA A 176 11.85 -3.54 -14.02
CA ALA A 176 11.29 -2.21 -14.22
C ALA A 176 10.24 -1.84 -13.18
N VAL A 177 9.36 -2.80 -12.79
CA VAL A 177 8.38 -2.59 -11.72
C VAL A 177 9.05 -2.47 -10.37
N LEU A 178 10.05 -3.32 -10.07
CA LEU A 178 10.79 -3.25 -8.80
C LEU A 178 11.52 -1.91 -8.64
N ASP A 179 12.14 -1.43 -9.73
CA ASP A 179 12.85 -0.15 -9.74
C ASP A 179 11.89 1.04 -9.53
N ALA A 180 10.66 0.94 -10.06
CA ALA A 180 9.62 1.95 -9.93
C ALA A 180 8.91 1.97 -8.56
N LEU A 181 9.08 0.94 -7.72
CA LEU A 181 8.48 0.91 -6.39
C LEU A 181 8.99 2.06 -5.51
N PRO A 182 8.14 2.65 -4.67
CA PRO A 182 8.60 3.66 -3.71
C PRO A 182 9.64 3.10 -2.74
N SER A 183 10.50 3.98 -2.22
CA SER A 183 11.61 3.57 -1.33
C SER A 183 11.15 2.86 -0.06
N HIS A 184 9.94 3.16 0.42
CA HIS A 184 9.34 2.53 1.59
C HIS A 184 8.66 1.19 1.30
N CYS A 185 8.59 0.78 0.04
CA CYS A 185 7.93 -0.47 -0.32
C CYS A 185 8.70 -1.67 0.24
N TRP A 186 8.03 -2.53 0.98
CA TRP A 186 8.63 -3.74 1.57
C TRP A 186 9.12 -4.76 0.53
N LYS A 187 8.74 -4.61 -0.75
CA LYS A 187 9.25 -5.44 -1.84
C LYS A 187 10.59 -4.94 -2.43
N LYS A 188 11.00 -3.73 -2.09
CA LYS A 188 12.27 -3.16 -2.53
C LYS A 188 13.40 -3.58 -1.61
#